data_041a18ca7625d9587cdd8e886343e330
#
_entry.id   041a18ca7625d9587cdd8e886343e330
#
_cell.length_a   1.000
_cell.length_b   1.000
_cell.length_c   1.000
_cell.angle_alpha   90.00
_cell.angle_beta   90.00
_cell.angle_gamma   90.00
#
_symmetry.space_group_name_H-M   'P 1'
#
loop_
_entity.id
_entity.type
_entity.pdbx_description
1 polymer ?
#
loop_
_entity_poly.entity_id
_entity_poly.type
_entity_poly.pdbx_seq_one_letter_code
_entity_poly.pdbx_strand_id
1 'polypeptide(L)'
;MPTQVDRLSSLLEHFRVRAHLFHAGPLCGTTRFAAQPGRGFLHVLRRGEMAVTHRTAGGRRQRVQVREPSLLFYPRPWAHDFHNAPVDGADFACATLEFDGGEANPLVQALPPLVLLPLSAVTGLEPALGLLFAETERLRCGSRLLADRLFEVVLIQLLRWLVDHPQQAGVPAGLITGLSEPRLARLLVALHERPGEPWNLATMAECAGMSRSAFAAHFKAIVGQTPADYLADWRLSLAQGQLRQGRAIKAIAAELGYANASALSRLFTQKLGVSPRQWRMALGQ
;
A
#
# COMPACT_ATOMS: atom_id res chain seq x y z
N MET A 1 20.92 7.35 -20.94
CA MET A 1 20.46 7.26 -19.55
C MET A 1 19.29 6.31 -19.53
N PRO A 2 19.22 5.29 -18.65
CA PRO A 2 18.01 4.50 -18.55
C PRO A 2 16.89 5.43 -18.14
N THR A 3 15.81 5.47 -18.91
CA THR A 3 14.60 6.24 -18.62
C THR A 3 14.08 5.78 -17.25
N GLN A 4 14.14 6.66 -16.27
CA GLN A 4 13.64 6.39 -14.92
C GLN A 4 12.11 6.24 -15.03
N VAL A 5 11.60 5.05 -14.82
CA VAL A 5 10.17 4.74 -14.90
C VAL A 5 9.52 5.16 -13.58
N ASP A 6 8.40 5.88 -13.65
CA ASP A 6 7.60 6.18 -12.45
C ASP A 6 6.86 4.90 -12.01
N ARG A 7 7.37 4.27 -10.95
CA ARG A 7 6.93 2.95 -10.49
C ARG A 7 5.68 2.98 -9.62
N LEU A 8 5.26 4.16 -9.14
CA LEU A 8 4.17 4.28 -8.17
C LEU A 8 2.95 5.03 -8.69
N SER A 9 3.09 5.96 -9.63
CA SER A 9 1.96 6.82 -10.05
C SER A 9 0.79 6.01 -10.58
N SER A 10 1.00 5.08 -11.52
CA SER A 10 -0.08 4.26 -12.07
C SER A 10 -0.80 3.41 -10.99
N LEU A 11 -0.03 2.92 -10.00
CA LEU A 11 -0.57 2.17 -8.87
C LEU A 11 -1.46 3.05 -7.98
N LEU A 12 -0.98 4.24 -7.60
CA LEU A 12 -1.68 5.17 -6.71
C LEU A 12 -2.85 5.89 -7.38
N GLU A 13 -2.84 6.04 -8.71
CA GLU A 13 -3.98 6.53 -9.49
C GLU A 13 -5.15 5.56 -9.50
N HIS A 14 -4.87 4.26 -9.59
CA HIS A 14 -5.88 3.20 -9.59
C HIS A 14 -6.37 2.85 -8.18
N PHE A 15 -5.48 2.93 -7.19
CA PHE A 15 -5.73 2.55 -5.80
C PHE A 15 -5.38 3.71 -4.87
N ARG A 16 -6.27 4.71 -4.85
CA ARG A 16 -6.08 5.92 -4.05
C ARG A 16 -6.01 5.60 -2.57
N VAL A 17 -5.24 6.44 -1.90
CA VAL A 17 -5.13 6.43 -0.45
C VAL A 17 -5.59 7.79 0.08
N ARG A 18 -6.31 7.81 1.19
CA ARG A 18 -6.68 9.02 1.93
C ARG A 18 -6.13 8.91 3.33
N ALA A 19 -5.47 9.96 3.76
CA ALA A 19 -5.03 10.09 5.14
C ALA A 19 -5.98 11.00 5.92
N HIS A 20 -6.16 10.68 7.20
CA HIS A 20 -6.94 11.49 8.14
C HIS A 20 -6.19 11.63 9.45
N LEU A 21 -5.66 12.83 9.70
CA LEU A 21 -5.03 13.18 10.97
C LEU A 21 -6.06 13.05 12.11
N PHE A 22 -5.72 12.30 13.15
CA PHE A 22 -6.58 12.16 14.33
C PHE A 22 -5.88 12.55 15.64
N HIS A 23 -4.55 12.64 15.66
CA HIS A 23 -3.79 13.09 16.83
C HIS A 23 -2.52 13.82 16.41
N ALA A 24 -2.19 14.91 17.11
CA ALA A 24 -0.91 15.58 17.06
C ALA A 24 -0.57 16.13 18.44
N GLY A 25 0.66 15.90 18.89
CA GLY A 25 1.18 16.31 20.18
C GLY A 25 1.69 15.15 21.03
N PRO A 26 2.01 15.40 22.31
CA PRO A 26 2.57 14.39 23.19
C PRO A 26 1.54 13.32 23.58
N LEU A 27 2.02 12.08 23.69
CA LEU A 27 1.28 10.95 24.28
C LEU A 27 2.04 10.47 25.52
N CYS A 28 1.34 10.39 26.66
CA CYS A 28 1.89 9.92 27.94
C CYS A 28 1.23 8.60 28.35
N GLY A 29 1.95 7.77 29.10
CA GLY A 29 1.44 6.49 29.59
C GLY A 29 1.13 5.50 28.48
N THR A 30 0.00 4.79 28.61
CA THR A 30 -0.41 3.79 27.61
C THR A 30 -1.58 4.31 26.77
N THR A 31 -1.36 4.39 25.45
CA THR A 31 -2.39 4.75 24.47
C THR A 31 -2.72 3.53 23.61
N ARG A 32 -4.01 3.18 23.53
CA ARG A 32 -4.50 2.04 22.77
C ARG A 32 -5.13 2.47 21.44
N PHE A 33 -4.70 1.84 20.35
CA PHE A 33 -5.26 2.00 19.03
C PHE A 33 -5.97 0.69 18.63
N ALA A 34 -7.30 0.75 18.59
CA ALA A 34 -8.11 -0.40 18.16
C ALA A 34 -8.02 -0.58 16.65
N ALA A 35 -8.03 -1.84 16.19
CA ALA A 35 -8.16 -2.14 14.76
C ALA A 35 -9.47 -1.56 14.22
N GLN A 36 -9.40 -0.86 13.09
CA GLN A 36 -10.55 -0.27 12.41
C GLN A 36 -10.69 -0.95 11.03
N PRO A 37 -11.83 -1.58 10.72
CA PRO A 37 -12.02 -2.26 9.43
C PRO A 37 -11.71 -1.34 8.25
N GLY A 38 -10.91 -1.83 7.30
CA GLY A 38 -10.53 -1.09 6.09
C GLY A 38 -9.53 0.04 6.28
N ARG A 39 -9.01 0.26 7.51
CA ARG A 39 -8.07 1.35 7.82
C ARG A 39 -6.73 0.83 8.29
N GLY A 40 -5.67 1.44 7.75
CA GLY A 40 -4.33 1.35 8.29
C GLY A 40 -4.02 2.53 9.23
N PHE A 41 -2.81 2.52 9.82
CA PHE A 41 -2.31 3.61 10.65
C PHE A 41 -0.91 4.04 10.19
N LEU A 42 -0.68 5.34 10.18
CA LEU A 42 0.64 5.92 10.00
C LEU A 42 0.92 6.86 11.18
N HIS A 43 1.91 6.50 11.99
CA HIS A 43 2.37 7.30 13.11
C HIS A 43 3.76 7.84 12.83
N VAL A 44 3.96 9.10 13.12
CA VAL A 44 5.25 9.78 13.08
C VAL A 44 5.64 10.12 14.51
N LEU A 45 6.62 9.41 15.04
CA LEU A 45 7.30 9.78 16.29
C LEU A 45 8.30 10.88 15.97
N ARG A 46 8.05 12.09 16.43
CA ARG A 46 8.91 13.26 16.21
C ARG A 46 10.05 13.36 17.22
N ARG A 47 9.73 13.12 18.49
CA ARG A 47 10.67 13.22 19.61
C ARG A 47 10.31 12.23 20.71
N GLY A 48 11.32 11.85 21.48
CA GLY A 48 11.17 10.92 22.58
C GLY A 48 11.38 9.47 22.18
N GLU A 49 11.11 8.58 23.10
CA GLU A 49 11.17 7.14 22.92
C GLU A 49 9.91 6.46 23.46
N MET A 50 9.60 5.29 22.94
CA MET A 50 8.47 4.51 23.39
C MET A 50 8.66 3.02 23.15
N ALA A 51 7.77 2.20 23.72
CA ALA A 51 7.60 0.83 23.27
C ALA A 51 6.21 0.68 22.61
N VAL A 52 6.14 -0.10 21.53
CA VAL A 52 4.88 -0.51 20.92
C VAL A 52 4.65 -1.99 21.17
N THR A 53 3.42 -2.36 21.52
CA THR A 53 3.00 -3.76 21.63
C THR A 53 1.84 -4.05 20.68
N HIS A 54 1.95 -5.16 19.98
CA HIS A 54 0.88 -5.66 19.11
C HIS A 54 0.87 -7.21 19.13
N ARG A 55 -0.17 -7.82 18.56
CA ARG A 55 -0.21 -9.28 18.35
C ARG A 55 0.28 -9.58 16.93
N THR A 56 1.18 -10.55 16.78
CA THR A 56 1.56 -11.08 15.46
C THR A 56 0.38 -11.83 14.82
N ALA A 57 0.46 -12.14 13.52
CA ALA A 57 -0.55 -12.95 12.82
C ALA A 57 -0.80 -14.30 13.51
N GLY A 58 0.21 -14.88 14.19
CA GLY A 58 0.08 -16.09 15.01
C GLY A 58 -0.48 -15.84 16.42
N GLY A 59 -1.01 -14.65 16.73
CA GLY A 59 -1.60 -14.31 18.03
C GLY A 59 -0.61 -14.01 19.17
N ARG A 60 0.70 -14.19 18.93
CA ARG A 60 1.74 -13.92 19.93
C ARG A 60 1.91 -12.43 20.15
N ARG A 61 1.98 -12.01 21.43
CA ARG A 61 2.28 -10.60 21.76
C ARG A 61 3.75 -10.30 21.47
N GLN A 62 3.99 -9.24 20.71
CA GLN A 62 5.31 -8.72 20.40
C GLN A 62 5.44 -7.31 20.98
N ARG A 63 6.61 -7.00 21.55
CA ARG A 63 6.98 -5.66 22.01
C ARG A 63 8.20 -5.21 21.24
N VAL A 64 8.12 -4.00 20.68
CA VAL A 64 9.18 -3.37 19.91
C VAL A 64 9.54 -2.05 20.60
N GLN A 65 10.83 -1.82 20.84
CA GLN A 65 11.32 -0.56 21.39
C GLN A 65 11.67 0.40 20.25
N VAL A 66 11.18 1.64 20.34
CA VAL A 66 11.48 2.74 19.41
C VAL A 66 12.21 3.80 20.19
N ARG A 67 13.49 4.01 19.86
CA ARG A 67 14.42 4.86 20.64
C ARG A 67 14.82 6.15 19.93
N GLU A 68 14.34 6.36 18.73
CA GLU A 68 14.64 7.50 17.87
C GLU A 68 13.43 7.93 17.05
N PRO A 69 13.40 9.16 16.53
CA PRO A 69 12.35 9.61 15.65
C PRO A 69 12.11 8.64 14.50
N SER A 70 10.88 8.13 14.37
CA SER A 70 10.56 6.99 13.50
C SER A 70 9.17 7.09 12.90
N LEU A 71 9.00 6.45 11.72
CA LEU A 71 7.70 6.11 11.14
C LEU A 71 7.28 4.71 11.60
N LEU A 72 6.02 4.59 12.01
CA LEU A 72 5.36 3.30 12.25
C LEU A 72 4.16 3.22 11.32
N PHE A 73 4.20 2.31 10.37
CA PHE A 73 3.14 2.14 9.39
C PHE A 73 2.52 0.75 9.49
N TYR A 74 1.24 0.71 9.80
CA TYR A 74 0.38 -0.48 9.79
C TYR A 74 -0.54 -0.38 8.57
N PRO A 75 -0.26 -1.08 7.47
CA PRO A 75 -1.05 -0.96 6.23
C PRO A 75 -2.44 -1.59 6.33
N ARG A 76 -2.66 -2.47 7.32
CA ARG A 76 -3.92 -3.18 7.57
C ARG A 76 -4.50 -2.82 8.93
N PRO A 77 -5.79 -3.14 9.18
CA PRO A 77 -6.38 -3.03 10.51
C PRO A 77 -5.59 -3.85 11.54
N TRP A 78 -4.87 -3.18 12.42
CA TRP A 78 -4.03 -3.84 13.42
C TRP A 78 -4.09 -3.11 14.74
N ALA A 79 -4.62 -3.80 15.78
CA ALA A 79 -4.64 -3.25 17.13
C ALA A 79 -3.22 -3.21 17.71
N HIS A 80 -2.85 -2.07 18.30
CA HIS A 80 -1.56 -1.88 18.93
C HIS A 80 -1.64 -0.89 20.08
N ASP A 81 -0.74 -1.01 21.05
CA ASP A 81 -0.66 -0.13 22.20
C ASP A 81 0.71 0.56 22.22
N PHE A 82 0.71 1.89 22.41
CA PHE A 82 1.93 2.66 22.67
C PHE A 82 2.12 2.78 24.19
N HIS A 83 3.36 2.61 24.63
CA HIS A 83 3.77 2.75 26.02
C HIS A 83 4.84 3.83 26.11
N ASN A 84 4.44 4.99 26.56
CA ASN A 84 5.28 6.18 26.74
C ASN A 84 5.58 6.42 28.22
N ALA A 85 6.57 7.29 28.50
CA ALA A 85 6.78 7.79 29.83
C ALA A 85 5.49 8.46 30.38
N PRO A 86 5.20 8.34 31.67
CA PRO A 86 4.01 8.95 32.27
C PRO A 86 4.06 10.48 32.31
N VAL A 87 5.25 11.06 32.30
CA VAL A 87 5.53 12.50 32.21
C VAL A 87 6.58 12.67 31.11
N ASP A 88 6.56 13.80 30.39
CA ASP A 88 7.44 14.07 29.23
C ASP A 88 7.30 13.00 28.15
N GLY A 89 6.08 12.65 27.81
CA GLY A 89 5.76 11.64 26.80
C GLY A 89 6.29 11.99 25.42
N ALA A 90 6.35 10.97 24.59
CA ALA A 90 6.82 11.13 23.20
C ALA A 90 5.85 11.98 22.37
N ASP A 91 6.37 12.76 21.43
CA ASP A 91 5.64 13.69 20.58
C ASP A 91 5.32 13.03 19.21
N PHE A 92 4.04 13.03 18.85
CA PHE A 92 3.53 12.31 17.68
C PHE A 92 2.69 13.18 16.76
N ALA A 93 2.64 12.75 15.48
CA ALA A 93 1.51 12.99 14.60
C ALA A 93 1.01 11.63 14.09
N CYS A 94 -0.31 11.41 14.18
CA CYS A 94 -0.92 10.12 13.87
C CYS A 94 -2.08 10.27 12.89
N ALA A 95 -2.09 9.47 11.84
CA ALA A 95 -3.18 9.43 10.86
C ALA A 95 -3.70 8.01 10.66
N THR A 96 -5.01 7.89 10.38
CA THR A 96 -5.56 6.71 9.74
C THR A 96 -5.41 6.80 8.24
N LEU A 97 -5.22 5.67 7.57
CA LEU A 97 -5.11 5.55 6.12
C LEU A 97 -6.24 4.68 5.58
N GLU A 98 -7.02 5.23 4.66
CA GLU A 98 -8.06 4.50 3.93
C GLU A 98 -7.55 4.22 2.52
N PHE A 99 -7.42 2.94 2.19
CA PHE A 99 -7.02 2.47 0.86
C PHE A 99 -8.25 2.09 0.05
N ASP A 100 -8.35 2.56 -1.18
CA ASP A 100 -9.40 2.10 -2.10
C ASP A 100 -9.29 0.58 -2.27
N GLY A 101 -10.36 -0.13 -1.93
CA GLY A 101 -10.34 -1.59 -1.89
C GLY A 101 -10.04 -2.20 -0.52
N GLY A 102 -9.67 -1.39 0.48
CA GLY A 102 -9.37 -1.86 1.83
C GLY A 102 -8.25 -2.90 1.85
N GLU A 103 -8.44 -4.00 2.56
CA GLU A 103 -7.45 -5.08 2.67
C GLU A 103 -7.20 -5.84 1.35
N ALA A 104 -8.13 -5.75 0.38
CA ALA A 104 -7.95 -6.32 -0.95
C ALA A 104 -7.13 -5.42 -1.90
N ASN A 105 -6.70 -4.24 -1.46
CA ASN A 105 -5.82 -3.36 -2.21
C ASN A 105 -4.47 -4.04 -2.47
N PRO A 106 -3.99 -4.12 -3.73
CA PRO A 106 -2.73 -4.80 -4.05
C PRO A 106 -1.51 -4.27 -3.29
N LEU A 107 -1.48 -2.94 -3.03
CA LEU A 107 -0.41 -2.33 -2.25
C LEU A 107 -0.45 -2.80 -0.79
N VAL A 108 -1.64 -2.81 -0.17
CA VAL A 108 -1.82 -3.28 1.22
C VAL A 108 -1.41 -4.74 1.37
N GLN A 109 -1.73 -5.58 0.38
CA GLN A 109 -1.35 -6.99 0.39
C GLN A 109 0.15 -7.23 0.23
N ALA A 110 0.83 -6.34 -0.51
CA ALA A 110 2.27 -6.44 -0.78
C ALA A 110 3.16 -5.97 0.40
N LEU A 111 2.59 -5.31 1.40
CA LEU A 111 3.34 -4.73 2.51
C LEU A 111 3.40 -5.66 3.73
N PRO A 112 4.49 -5.61 4.52
CA PRO A 112 4.55 -6.33 5.80
C PRO A 112 3.51 -5.78 6.79
N PRO A 113 3.19 -6.53 7.86
CA PRO A 113 2.20 -6.10 8.86
C PRO A 113 2.54 -4.79 9.56
N LEU A 114 3.82 -4.53 9.77
CA LEU A 114 4.39 -3.30 10.33
C LEU A 114 5.63 -2.93 9.56
N VAL A 115 5.70 -1.67 9.13
CA VAL A 115 6.94 -1.02 8.68
C VAL A 115 7.36 -0.06 9.79
N LEU A 116 8.55 -0.26 10.32
CA LEU A 116 9.17 0.62 11.32
C LEU A 116 10.49 1.12 10.76
N LEU A 117 10.61 2.43 10.59
CA LEU A 117 11.78 3.06 10.00
C LEU A 117 12.16 4.33 10.75
N PRO A 118 13.47 4.56 11.05
CA PRO A 118 13.94 5.86 11.48
C PRO A 118 13.60 6.94 10.45
N LEU A 119 13.19 8.13 10.88
CA LEU A 119 12.93 9.25 9.97
C LEU A 119 14.14 9.60 9.12
N SER A 120 15.34 9.46 9.70
CA SER A 120 16.62 9.69 9.03
C SER A 120 16.92 8.75 7.86
N ALA A 121 16.29 7.57 7.82
CA ALA A 121 16.48 6.61 6.75
C ALA A 121 15.76 7.00 5.46
N VAL A 122 14.67 7.81 5.54
CA VAL A 122 13.81 8.13 4.40
C VAL A 122 14.19 9.50 3.83
N THR A 123 14.95 9.50 2.75
CA THR A 123 15.39 10.74 2.06
C THR A 123 14.20 11.56 1.57
N GLY A 124 14.26 12.89 1.77
CA GLY A 124 13.23 13.84 1.29
C GLY A 124 11.97 13.91 2.16
N LEU A 125 11.98 13.25 3.33
CA LEU A 125 10.85 13.27 4.26
C LEU A 125 10.81 14.54 5.11
N GLU A 126 11.99 15.10 5.44
CA GLU A 126 12.15 16.23 6.35
C GLU A 126 11.30 17.48 5.98
N PRO A 127 11.25 17.95 4.71
CA PRO A 127 10.42 19.10 4.36
C PRO A 127 8.92 18.84 4.57
N ALA A 128 8.43 17.64 4.25
CA ALA A 128 7.03 17.28 4.44
C ALA A 128 6.67 17.21 5.92
N LEU A 129 7.55 16.65 6.75
CA LEU A 129 7.37 16.60 8.20
C LEU A 129 7.44 17.99 8.84
N GLY A 130 8.36 18.86 8.38
CA GLY A 130 8.44 20.24 8.83
C GLY A 130 7.13 20.99 8.63
N LEU A 131 6.53 20.87 7.43
CA LEU A 131 5.21 21.46 7.14
C LEU A 131 4.10 20.80 7.98
N LEU A 132 4.09 19.48 8.11
CA LEU A 132 3.09 18.75 8.89
C LEU A 132 3.07 19.23 10.35
N PHE A 133 4.22 19.29 10.99
CA PHE A 133 4.31 19.72 12.39
C PHE A 133 3.98 21.21 12.55
N ALA A 134 4.38 22.07 11.62
CA ALA A 134 4.00 23.48 11.65
C ALA A 134 2.47 23.68 11.58
N GLU A 135 1.76 22.88 10.78
CA GLU A 135 0.30 22.93 10.69
C GLU A 135 -0.40 22.36 11.93
N THR A 136 0.22 21.40 12.62
CA THR A 136 -0.35 20.80 13.84
C THR A 136 -0.08 21.66 15.09
N GLU A 137 1.01 22.41 15.12
CA GLU A 137 1.35 23.31 16.24
C GLU A 137 0.52 24.59 16.24
N ARG A 138 0.11 25.09 15.06
CA ARG A 138 -0.66 26.33 14.94
C ARG A 138 -1.84 26.15 14.01
N LEU A 139 -3.03 25.98 14.60
CA LEU A 139 -4.28 25.86 13.85
C LEU A 139 -4.57 27.12 13.02
N ARG A 140 -4.76 26.95 11.72
CA ARG A 140 -5.13 27.95 10.73
C ARG A 140 -6.30 27.44 9.88
N CYS A 141 -6.90 28.32 9.06
CA CYS A 141 -7.90 27.89 8.09
C CYS A 141 -7.31 26.81 7.18
N GLY A 142 -7.97 25.63 7.10
CA GLY A 142 -7.54 24.53 6.26
C GLY A 142 -6.43 23.64 6.83
N SER A 143 -5.92 23.89 8.06
CA SER A 143 -4.82 23.11 8.66
C SER A 143 -5.10 21.62 8.66
N ARG A 144 -6.33 21.19 9.02
CA ARG A 144 -6.69 19.77 9.03
C ARG A 144 -6.55 19.14 7.62
N LEU A 145 -7.11 19.81 6.60
CA LEU A 145 -7.04 19.31 5.24
C LEU A 145 -5.59 19.27 4.72
N LEU A 146 -4.81 20.30 5.05
CA LEU A 146 -3.39 20.35 4.67
C LEU A 146 -2.60 19.25 5.37
N ALA A 147 -2.83 19.00 6.66
CA ALA A 147 -2.20 17.91 7.40
C ALA A 147 -2.55 16.53 6.81
N ASP A 148 -3.81 16.30 6.43
CA ASP A 148 -4.23 15.06 5.75
C ASP A 148 -3.43 14.87 4.44
N ARG A 149 -3.28 15.91 3.62
CA ARG A 149 -2.48 15.86 2.37
C ARG A 149 -0.99 15.66 2.62
N LEU A 150 -0.46 16.24 3.69
CA LEU A 150 0.94 16.05 4.07
C LEU A 150 1.21 14.62 4.52
N PHE A 151 0.27 13.95 5.21
CA PHE A 151 0.37 12.53 5.50
C PHE A 151 0.36 11.66 4.23
N GLU A 152 -0.41 12.03 3.20
CA GLU A 152 -0.36 11.36 1.90
C GLU A 152 1.03 11.53 1.24
N VAL A 153 1.64 12.73 1.34
CA VAL A 153 3.02 12.96 0.87
C VAL A 153 4.02 12.11 1.65
N VAL A 154 3.90 12.06 2.99
CA VAL A 154 4.75 11.21 3.85
C VAL A 154 4.64 9.74 3.43
N LEU A 155 3.43 9.25 3.16
CA LEU A 155 3.22 7.88 2.68
C LEU A 155 3.90 7.65 1.33
N ILE A 156 3.79 8.57 0.37
CA ILE A 156 4.45 8.43 -0.95
C ILE A 156 5.98 8.34 -0.77
N GLN A 157 6.58 9.15 0.09
CA GLN A 157 8.02 9.08 0.37
C GLN A 157 8.40 7.75 1.01
N LEU A 158 7.60 7.26 1.96
CA LEU A 158 7.78 5.94 2.55
C LEU A 158 7.70 4.82 1.49
N LEU A 159 6.71 4.86 0.60
CA LEU A 159 6.57 3.87 -0.47
C LEU A 159 7.74 3.92 -1.47
N ARG A 160 8.26 5.09 -1.81
CA ARG A 160 9.49 5.26 -2.62
C ARG A 160 10.65 4.54 -1.95
N TRP A 161 10.85 4.81 -0.66
CA TRP A 161 11.91 4.16 0.10
C TRP A 161 11.75 2.64 0.14
N LEU A 162 10.52 2.13 0.34
CA LEU A 162 10.24 0.69 0.34
C LEU A 162 10.53 0.02 -1.00
N VAL A 163 10.23 0.69 -2.12
CA VAL A 163 10.55 0.20 -3.47
C VAL A 163 12.07 0.20 -3.72
N ASP A 164 12.79 1.16 -3.15
CA ASP A 164 14.26 1.24 -3.31
C ASP A 164 15.02 0.31 -2.35
N HIS A 165 14.41 -0.04 -1.19
CA HIS A 165 15.05 -0.83 -0.13
C HIS A 165 14.16 -1.99 0.39
N PRO A 166 13.57 -2.84 -0.48
CA PRO A 166 12.58 -3.83 -0.05
C PRO A 166 13.13 -4.87 0.93
N GLN A 167 14.41 -5.24 0.79
CA GLN A 167 15.05 -6.21 1.65
C GLN A 167 15.25 -5.68 3.07
N GLN A 168 15.65 -4.41 3.22
CA GLN A 168 15.86 -3.76 4.53
C GLN A 168 14.53 -3.62 5.28
N ALA A 169 13.43 -3.45 4.56
CA ALA A 169 12.09 -3.37 5.12
C ALA A 169 11.44 -4.74 5.37
N GLY A 170 12.10 -5.85 5.06
CA GLY A 170 11.51 -7.19 5.16
C GLY A 170 10.27 -7.37 4.26
N VAL A 171 10.22 -6.67 3.12
CA VAL A 171 9.09 -6.78 2.17
C VAL A 171 9.14 -8.17 1.52
N PRO A 172 8.02 -8.92 1.55
CA PRO A 172 7.96 -10.25 0.93
C PRO A 172 8.02 -10.17 -0.60
N ALA A 173 8.29 -11.31 -1.25
CA ALA A 173 8.14 -11.44 -2.69
C ALA A 173 6.73 -10.99 -3.13
N GLY A 174 6.65 -10.10 -4.13
CA GLY A 174 5.38 -9.51 -4.54
C GLY A 174 5.52 -8.25 -5.40
N LEU A 175 4.50 -7.41 -5.35
CA LEU A 175 4.42 -6.17 -6.12
C LEU A 175 5.62 -5.23 -5.85
N ILE A 176 5.94 -4.96 -4.58
CA ILE A 176 7.00 -4.01 -4.21
C ILE A 176 8.37 -4.51 -4.64
N THR A 177 8.68 -5.78 -4.40
CA THR A 177 9.95 -6.40 -4.84
C THR A 177 10.04 -6.46 -6.38
N GLY A 178 8.92 -6.68 -7.08
CA GLY A 178 8.85 -6.60 -8.52
C GLY A 178 9.12 -5.19 -9.06
N LEU A 179 8.56 -4.15 -8.42
CA LEU A 179 8.81 -2.75 -8.77
C LEU A 179 10.23 -2.29 -8.42
N SER A 180 10.91 -2.97 -7.51
CA SER A 180 12.33 -2.72 -7.15
C SER A 180 13.29 -3.25 -8.21
N GLU A 181 12.95 -4.33 -8.92
CA GLU A 181 13.81 -4.94 -9.93
C GLU A 181 13.67 -4.20 -11.28
N PRO A 182 14.75 -3.62 -11.84
CA PRO A 182 14.65 -2.68 -12.97
C PRO A 182 13.99 -3.23 -14.24
N ARG A 183 14.17 -4.53 -14.55
CA ARG A 183 13.56 -5.17 -15.72
C ARG A 183 12.08 -5.42 -15.53
N LEU A 184 11.72 -5.93 -14.35
CA LEU A 184 10.33 -6.19 -13.99
C LEU A 184 9.55 -4.89 -13.75
N ALA A 185 10.18 -3.86 -13.22
CA ALA A 185 9.53 -2.56 -12.99
C ALA A 185 8.94 -2.00 -14.29
N ARG A 186 9.69 -2.02 -15.40
CA ARG A 186 9.20 -1.56 -16.71
C ARG A 186 7.97 -2.35 -17.17
N LEU A 187 8.01 -3.66 -17.03
CA LEU A 187 6.90 -4.52 -17.38
C LEU A 187 5.69 -4.27 -16.47
N LEU A 188 5.90 -4.24 -15.15
CA LEU A 188 4.81 -4.04 -14.17
C LEU A 188 4.10 -2.70 -14.39
N VAL A 189 4.86 -1.62 -14.62
CA VAL A 189 4.25 -0.32 -14.96
C VAL A 189 3.45 -0.42 -16.25
N ALA A 190 3.98 -1.06 -17.30
CA ALA A 190 3.24 -1.27 -18.56
C ALA A 190 1.96 -2.09 -18.36
N LEU A 191 2.00 -3.14 -17.52
CA LEU A 191 0.81 -3.93 -17.17
C LEU A 191 -0.22 -3.10 -16.39
N HIS A 192 0.24 -2.22 -15.50
CA HIS A 192 -0.64 -1.35 -14.69
C HIS A 192 -1.31 -0.27 -15.55
N GLU A 193 -0.57 0.36 -16.45
CA GLU A 193 -1.10 1.41 -17.32
C GLU A 193 -2.01 0.87 -18.43
N ARG A 194 -1.71 -0.33 -18.93
CA ARG A 194 -2.38 -0.91 -20.10
C ARG A 194 -2.86 -2.34 -19.83
N PRO A 195 -3.70 -2.55 -18.78
CA PRO A 195 -4.12 -3.89 -18.39
C PRO A 195 -4.97 -4.59 -19.46
N GLY A 196 -5.65 -3.83 -20.34
CA GLY A 196 -6.51 -4.35 -21.40
C GLY A 196 -5.79 -4.88 -22.62
N GLU A 197 -4.48 -4.60 -22.78
CA GLU A 197 -3.71 -5.11 -23.92
C GLU A 197 -3.61 -6.65 -23.94
N PRO A 198 -3.41 -7.26 -25.14
CA PRO A 198 -3.34 -8.71 -25.29
C PRO A 198 -1.97 -9.26 -24.84
N TRP A 199 -1.66 -9.03 -23.56
CA TRP A 199 -0.43 -9.52 -22.94
C TRP A 199 -0.36 -11.04 -22.96
N ASN A 200 0.80 -11.55 -23.38
CA ASN A 200 1.17 -12.95 -23.31
C ASN A 200 2.62 -13.11 -22.83
N LEU A 201 3.05 -14.34 -22.58
CA LEU A 201 4.39 -14.59 -22.03
C LEU A 201 5.50 -14.03 -22.93
N ALA A 202 5.32 -14.05 -24.27
CA ALA A 202 6.32 -13.56 -25.20
C ALA A 202 6.44 -12.02 -25.14
N THR A 203 5.31 -11.30 -25.21
CA THR A 203 5.27 -9.83 -25.13
C THR A 203 5.72 -9.30 -23.76
N MET A 204 5.41 -10.01 -22.67
CA MET A 204 5.90 -9.68 -21.33
C MET A 204 7.42 -9.88 -21.22
N ALA A 205 7.94 -10.98 -21.74
CA ALA A 205 9.37 -11.26 -21.72
C ALA A 205 10.16 -10.24 -22.55
N GLU A 206 9.64 -9.86 -23.73
CA GLU A 206 10.21 -8.81 -24.59
C GLU A 206 10.24 -7.46 -23.85
N CYS A 207 9.15 -7.05 -23.20
CA CYS A 207 9.08 -5.82 -22.41
C CYS A 207 10.12 -5.81 -21.27
N ALA A 208 10.36 -6.97 -20.63
CA ALA A 208 11.38 -7.15 -19.62
C ALA A 208 12.82 -7.28 -20.17
N GLY A 209 12.98 -7.39 -21.52
CA GLY A 209 14.27 -7.59 -22.16
C GLY A 209 14.90 -8.94 -21.82
N MET A 210 14.09 -10.01 -21.77
CA MET A 210 14.51 -11.37 -21.37
C MET A 210 13.97 -12.44 -22.34
N SER A 211 14.63 -13.61 -22.36
CA SER A 211 14.05 -14.80 -23.02
C SER A 211 12.83 -15.30 -22.23
N ARG A 212 11.86 -15.94 -22.89
CA ARG A 212 10.62 -16.43 -22.27
C ARG A 212 10.84 -17.31 -21.04
N SER A 213 11.78 -18.25 -21.13
CA SER A 213 12.08 -19.17 -20.02
C SER A 213 12.74 -18.48 -18.84
N ALA A 214 13.75 -17.64 -19.10
CA ALA A 214 14.43 -16.85 -18.07
C ALA A 214 13.46 -15.88 -17.40
N PHE A 215 12.60 -15.20 -18.17
CA PHE A 215 11.59 -14.28 -17.66
C PHE A 215 10.61 -14.98 -16.73
N ALA A 216 9.99 -16.09 -17.14
CA ALA A 216 9.00 -16.79 -16.32
C ALA A 216 9.58 -17.23 -14.97
N ALA A 217 10.80 -17.78 -14.96
CA ALA A 217 11.49 -18.18 -13.74
C ALA A 217 11.85 -16.98 -12.86
N HIS A 218 12.41 -15.93 -13.45
CA HIS A 218 12.81 -14.71 -12.73
C HIS A 218 11.59 -13.98 -12.12
N PHE A 219 10.53 -13.79 -12.92
CA PHE A 219 9.30 -13.15 -12.44
C PHE A 219 8.72 -13.91 -11.25
N LYS A 220 8.60 -15.24 -11.35
CA LYS A 220 8.08 -16.06 -10.25
C LYS A 220 8.95 -16.01 -9.00
N ALA A 221 10.28 -15.94 -9.14
CA ALA A 221 11.20 -15.84 -8.02
C ALA A 221 11.05 -14.49 -7.27
N ILE A 222 10.87 -13.38 -8.00
CA ILE A 222 10.80 -12.02 -7.42
C ILE A 222 9.38 -11.67 -6.98
N VAL A 223 8.35 -12.01 -7.79
CA VAL A 223 6.95 -11.62 -7.54
C VAL A 223 6.16 -12.71 -6.82
N GLY A 224 6.69 -13.93 -6.71
CA GLY A 224 6.07 -15.03 -5.98
C GLY A 224 4.97 -15.77 -6.75
N GLN A 225 4.57 -15.30 -7.93
CA GLN A 225 3.53 -15.91 -8.77
C GLN A 225 3.89 -15.84 -10.25
N THR A 226 3.10 -16.50 -11.10
CA THR A 226 3.33 -16.45 -12.56
C THR A 226 2.93 -15.09 -13.13
N PRO A 227 3.53 -14.65 -14.28
CA PRO A 227 3.13 -13.40 -14.94
C PRO A 227 1.65 -13.35 -15.31
N ALA A 228 1.08 -14.47 -15.73
CA ALA A 228 -0.33 -14.57 -16.10
C ALA A 228 -1.27 -14.43 -14.87
N ASP A 229 -0.91 -15.08 -13.76
CA ASP A 229 -1.67 -14.94 -12.50
C ASP A 229 -1.59 -13.51 -11.97
N TYR A 230 -0.42 -12.89 -12.02
CA TYR A 230 -0.24 -11.50 -11.61
C TYR A 230 -1.16 -10.55 -12.40
N LEU A 231 -1.17 -10.65 -13.75
CA LEU A 231 -2.04 -9.84 -14.59
C LEU A 231 -3.53 -10.12 -14.32
N ALA A 232 -3.89 -11.38 -14.09
CA ALA A 232 -5.27 -11.75 -13.75
C ALA A 232 -5.70 -11.14 -12.41
N ASP A 233 -4.84 -11.17 -11.39
CA ASP A 233 -5.11 -10.57 -10.07
C ASP A 233 -5.17 -9.04 -10.16
N TRP A 234 -4.28 -8.41 -10.94
CA TRP A 234 -4.33 -6.97 -11.20
C TRP A 234 -5.64 -6.55 -11.87
N ARG A 235 -6.03 -7.22 -12.96
CA ARG A 235 -7.31 -6.99 -13.65
C ARG A 235 -8.51 -7.21 -12.72
N LEU A 236 -8.44 -8.21 -11.86
CA LEU A 236 -9.49 -8.49 -10.87
C LEU A 236 -9.64 -7.34 -9.87
N SER A 237 -8.52 -6.82 -9.36
CA SER A 237 -8.52 -5.69 -8.42
C SER A 237 -9.10 -4.42 -9.06
N LEU A 238 -8.76 -4.16 -10.33
CA LEU A 238 -9.37 -3.07 -11.12
C LEU A 238 -10.86 -3.28 -11.33
N ALA A 239 -11.27 -4.52 -11.68
CA ALA A 239 -12.69 -4.86 -11.86
C ALA A 239 -13.50 -4.63 -10.58
N GLN A 240 -12.96 -5.00 -9.43
CA GLN A 240 -13.58 -4.74 -8.13
C GLN A 240 -13.75 -3.24 -7.87
N GLY A 241 -12.73 -2.42 -8.16
CA GLY A 241 -12.81 -0.96 -8.04
C GLY A 241 -13.91 -0.37 -8.92
N GLN A 242 -13.97 -0.77 -10.18
CA GLN A 242 -14.97 -0.30 -11.14
C GLN A 242 -16.39 -0.79 -10.82
N LEU A 243 -16.54 -2.00 -10.28
CA LEU A 243 -17.84 -2.52 -9.81
C LEU A 243 -18.37 -1.74 -8.60
N ARG A 244 -17.49 -1.30 -7.67
CA ARG A 244 -17.87 -0.41 -6.55
C ARG A 244 -18.42 0.92 -7.06
N GLN A 245 -17.88 1.42 -8.16
CA GLN A 245 -18.36 2.65 -8.83
C GLN A 245 -19.65 2.44 -9.65
N GLY A 246 -20.20 1.23 -9.62
CA GLY A 246 -21.47 0.92 -10.33
C GLY A 246 -21.34 0.64 -11.83
N ARG A 247 -20.09 0.54 -12.35
CA ARG A 247 -19.87 0.29 -13.79
C ARG A 247 -20.40 -1.09 -14.21
N ALA A 248 -20.91 -1.18 -15.43
CA ALA A 248 -21.44 -2.42 -15.99
C ALA A 248 -20.33 -3.43 -16.28
N ILE A 249 -20.52 -4.71 -15.89
CA ILE A 249 -19.53 -5.79 -16.08
C ILE A 249 -19.09 -5.96 -17.54
N LYS A 250 -19.98 -5.69 -18.52
CA LYS A 250 -19.66 -5.75 -19.94
C LYS A 250 -18.61 -4.69 -20.33
N ALA A 251 -18.76 -3.46 -19.83
CA ALA A 251 -17.82 -2.38 -20.09
C ALA A 251 -16.47 -2.67 -19.42
N ILE A 252 -16.49 -3.15 -18.18
CA ILE A 252 -15.29 -3.53 -17.43
C ILE A 252 -14.52 -4.64 -18.16
N ALA A 253 -15.22 -5.69 -18.62
CA ALA A 253 -14.60 -6.79 -19.34
C ALA A 253 -13.89 -6.31 -20.62
N ALA A 254 -14.54 -5.45 -21.41
CA ALA A 254 -13.96 -4.90 -22.64
C ALA A 254 -12.69 -4.06 -22.34
N GLU A 255 -12.75 -3.19 -21.34
CA GLU A 255 -11.60 -2.33 -20.94
C GLU A 255 -10.41 -3.14 -20.41
N LEU A 256 -10.69 -4.22 -19.68
CA LEU A 256 -9.64 -5.08 -19.11
C LEU A 256 -9.15 -6.18 -20.07
N GLY A 257 -9.56 -6.17 -21.35
CA GLY A 257 -9.09 -7.10 -22.38
C GLY A 257 -9.65 -8.50 -22.27
N TYR A 258 -10.86 -8.67 -21.71
CA TYR A 258 -11.60 -9.94 -21.74
C TYR A 258 -12.51 -10.00 -22.95
N ALA A 259 -12.56 -11.17 -23.60
CA ALA A 259 -13.39 -11.36 -24.78
C ALA A 259 -14.90 -11.03 -24.57
N ASN A 260 -15.39 -11.24 -23.37
CA ASN A 260 -16.78 -10.93 -22.98
C ASN A 260 -16.95 -10.90 -21.46
N ALA A 261 -18.13 -10.45 -21.00
CA ALA A 261 -18.50 -10.39 -19.59
C ALA A 261 -18.45 -11.75 -18.88
N SER A 262 -18.76 -12.85 -19.60
CA SER A 262 -18.72 -14.20 -19.03
C SER A 262 -17.31 -14.66 -18.71
N ALA A 263 -16.30 -14.28 -19.50
CA ALA A 263 -14.91 -14.58 -19.25
C ALA A 263 -14.42 -13.91 -17.95
N LEU A 264 -14.72 -12.61 -17.78
CA LEU A 264 -14.42 -11.89 -16.54
C LEU A 264 -15.19 -12.48 -15.35
N SER A 265 -16.47 -12.81 -15.51
CA SER A 265 -17.28 -13.39 -14.43
C SER A 265 -16.75 -14.75 -13.97
N ARG A 266 -16.27 -15.58 -14.89
CA ARG A 266 -15.62 -16.88 -14.51
C ARG A 266 -14.36 -16.67 -13.69
N LEU A 267 -13.46 -15.76 -14.13
CA LEU A 267 -12.27 -15.45 -13.34
C LEU A 267 -12.63 -14.92 -11.95
N PHE A 268 -13.60 -14.00 -11.90
CA PHE A 268 -14.09 -13.41 -10.67
C PHE A 268 -14.57 -14.49 -9.68
N THR A 269 -15.41 -15.41 -10.17
CA THR A 269 -15.92 -16.53 -9.37
C THR A 269 -14.82 -17.50 -8.98
N GLN A 270 -13.89 -17.80 -9.87
CA GLN A 270 -12.74 -18.68 -9.59
C GLN A 270 -11.85 -18.12 -8.48
N LYS A 271 -11.58 -16.82 -8.50
CA LYS A 271 -10.66 -16.16 -7.56
C LYS A 271 -11.32 -15.78 -6.22
N LEU A 272 -12.61 -15.41 -6.23
CA LEU A 272 -13.31 -14.87 -5.06
C LEU A 272 -14.44 -15.79 -4.53
N GLY A 273 -14.74 -16.89 -5.23
CA GLY A 273 -15.80 -17.82 -4.83
C GLY A 273 -17.23 -17.32 -5.07
N VAL A 274 -17.41 -16.07 -5.51
CA VAL A 274 -18.72 -15.44 -5.74
C VAL A 274 -18.77 -14.74 -7.09
N SER A 275 -19.97 -14.62 -7.67
CA SER A 275 -20.14 -13.86 -8.93
C SER A 275 -19.98 -12.34 -8.72
N PRO A 276 -19.63 -11.55 -9.76
CA PRO A 276 -19.54 -10.10 -9.66
C PRO A 276 -20.84 -9.45 -9.14
N ARG A 277 -22.00 -10.00 -9.48
CA ARG A 277 -23.30 -9.52 -9.01
C ARG A 277 -23.47 -9.76 -7.49
N GLN A 278 -23.20 -10.97 -7.03
CA GLN A 278 -23.26 -11.32 -5.60
C GLN A 278 -22.28 -10.49 -4.77
N TRP A 279 -21.06 -10.35 -5.28
CA TRP A 279 -20.04 -9.53 -4.63
C TRP A 279 -20.47 -8.08 -4.48
N ARG A 280 -21.05 -7.47 -5.53
CA ARG A 280 -21.56 -6.10 -5.46
C ARG A 280 -22.73 -5.94 -4.50
N MET A 281 -23.63 -6.95 -4.42
CA MET A 281 -24.74 -6.92 -3.45
C MET A 281 -24.24 -6.96 -2.01
N ALA A 282 -23.20 -7.73 -1.73
CA ALA A 282 -22.59 -7.81 -0.39
C ALA A 282 -21.90 -6.51 0.07
N LEU A 283 -21.53 -5.62 -0.85
CA LEU A 283 -20.95 -4.31 -0.51
C LEU A 283 -21.98 -3.28 -0.05
N GLY A 284 -23.26 -3.49 -0.37
CA GLY A 284 -24.37 -2.58 -0.05
C GLY A 284 -25.14 -2.95 1.22
N GLN A 285 -24.68 -3.98 1.93
CA GLN A 285 -25.16 -4.38 3.25
C GLN A 285 -24.15 -3.92 4.32
#